data_1b261c59759ac90415b6f0437ccf5475
#
_entry.id   1b261c59759ac90415b6f0437ccf5475
#
_cell.length_a   1.000
_cell.length_b   1.000
_cell.length_c   1.000
_cell.angle_alpha   90.00
_cell.angle_beta   90.00
_cell.angle_gamma   90.00
#
_symmetry.space_group_name_H-M   'P 1'
#
loop_
_entity.id
_entity.type
_entity.pdbx_description
1 polymer ?
#
loop_
_entity_poly.entity_id
_entity_poly.type
_entity_poly.pdbx_seq_one_letter_code
_entity_poly.pdbx_strand_id
1 'polypeptide(L)'
;MNHKSSGKGVYSFFIELKDAALSVKNREVLSEGEQRIVALAAFLADATGADRGIPVIFDDPISSLDQLYEEAVARRLVSLAEQRQVIVFTHRLSLMVLLRNAAKQRADLALPPVEVTTVAIGRDGASTGMPTTIDAFSLKPKTGFEHIKSSIVGIKKQDPDVRAILLKASCSNFRILVERSVEDDLCSGVINRFRREVRTLNVLQRLHAITADDCALINSMMTKYSAFEHSQSMETPTWLPAPDELLADVQTMLDWIKDFNGRAEAAAKPNS
;
A
#
# COMPACT_ATOMS: atom_id res chain seq x y z
N MET A 1 18.54 25.52 15.49
CA MET A 1 19.52 24.41 15.53
C MET A 1 20.86 25.01 15.89
N ASN A 2 21.37 24.70 17.06
CA ASN A 2 22.66 25.20 17.53
C ASN A 2 23.72 24.11 17.31
N HIS A 3 24.92 24.49 16.85
CA HIS A 3 26.03 23.55 16.65
C HIS A 3 27.18 23.90 17.61
N LYS A 4 27.81 22.89 18.19
CA LYS A 4 29.10 23.03 18.92
C LYS A 4 30.15 22.25 18.14
N SER A 5 31.23 22.92 17.76
CA SER A 5 32.40 22.27 17.19
C SER A 5 33.29 21.79 18.34
N SER A 6 33.59 20.51 18.42
CA SER A 6 34.71 19.98 19.22
C SER A 6 35.91 19.85 18.31
N GLY A 7 37.01 20.47 18.59
CA GLY A 7 38.21 20.73 17.76
C GLY A 7 38.88 19.58 16.99
N LYS A 8 38.14 18.61 16.46
CA LYS A 8 38.59 17.51 15.60
C LYS A 8 37.70 17.29 14.38
N GLY A 9 36.95 18.29 13.90
CA GLY A 9 36.04 18.13 12.75
C GLY A 9 34.77 17.34 13.06
N VAL A 10 34.47 17.04 14.32
CA VAL A 10 33.24 16.42 14.76
C VAL A 10 32.23 17.51 15.10
N TYR A 11 31.14 17.57 14.33
CA TYR A 11 30.05 18.49 14.60
C TYR A 11 28.93 17.73 15.32
N SER A 12 28.52 18.26 16.47
CA SER A 12 27.33 17.77 17.19
C SER A 12 26.22 18.75 17.01
N PHE A 13 25.08 18.28 16.50
CA PHE A 13 23.87 19.04 16.35
C PHE A 13 23.00 18.87 17.59
N PHE A 14 22.55 19.98 18.16
CA PHE A 14 21.61 19.98 19.26
C PHE A 14 20.30 20.62 18.79
N ILE A 15 19.20 19.97 19.09
CA ILE A 15 17.87 20.50 18.87
C ILE A 15 17.39 20.99 20.22
N GLU A 16 16.98 22.26 20.28
CA GLU A 16 16.43 22.88 21.47
C GLU A 16 14.99 23.31 21.17
N LEU A 17 14.12 23.19 22.16
CA LEU A 17 12.78 23.73 22.08
C LEU A 17 12.88 25.25 22.04
N LYS A 18 12.29 25.84 20.99
CA LYS A 18 12.24 27.30 20.86
C LYS A 18 11.38 27.86 22.00
N ASP A 19 11.87 28.95 22.62
CA ASP A 19 11.18 29.67 23.68
C ASP A 19 10.90 28.84 24.97
N ALA A 20 11.67 27.76 25.19
CA ALA A 20 11.59 27.00 26.43
C ALA A 20 12.08 27.85 27.62
N ALA A 21 11.28 27.93 28.68
CA ALA A 21 11.63 28.69 29.91
C ALA A 21 12.82 28.09 30.68
N LEU A 22 13.13 26.81 30.45
CA LEU A 22 14.21 26.06 31.06
C LEU A 22 15.02 25.32 30.00
N SER A 23 16.33 25.25 30.15
CA SER A 23 17.18 24.39 29.33
C SER A 23 17.03 22.94 29.80
N VAL A 24 16.22 22.17 29.09
CA VAL A 24 15.97 20.75 29.37
C VAL A 24 16.49 19.89 28.23
N LYS A 25 16.93 18.67 28.55
CA LYS A 25 17.38 17.73 27.53
C LYS A 25 16.16 17.20 26.76
N ASN A 26 16.25 17.13 25.43
CA ASN A 26 15.18 16.63 24.57
C ASN A 26 14.62 15.25 25.00
N ARG A 27 15.48 14.37 25.53
CA ARG A 27 15.08 13.05 26.05
C ARG A 27 14.13 13.11 27.24
N GLU A 28 14.10 14.23 27.97
CA GLU A 28 13.29 14.39 29.17
C GLU A 28 11.91 14.99 28.88
N VAL A 29 11.74 15.59 27.70
CA VAL A 29 10.51 16.32 27.32
C VAL A 29 9.82 15.76 26.09
N LEU A 30 10.55 15.13 25.17
CA LEU A 30 9.97 14.56 23.96
C LEU A 30 9.50 13.12 24.19
N SER A 31 8.31 12.78 23.73
CA SER A 31 7.83 11.42 23.62
C SER A 31 8.76 10.59 22.70
N GLU A 32 8.69 9.28 22.77
CA GLU A 32 9.48 8.39 21.90
C GLU A 32 9.23 8.68 20.41
N GLY A 33 7.96 8.89 20.02
CA GLY A 33 7.60 9.24 18.65
C GLY A 33 8.22 10.56 18.20
N GLU A 34 8.17 11.61 19.02
CA GLU A 34 8.78 12.91 18.73
C GLU A 34 10.30 12.81 18.61
N GLN A 35 10.96 12.03 19.48
CA GLN A 35 12.41 11.77 19.38
C GLN A 35 12.76 11.10 18.04
N ARG A 36 11.96 10.14 17.58
CA ARG A 36 12.13 9.47 16.27
C ARG A 36 11.95 10.44 15.11
N ILE A 37 10.94 11.31 15.16
CA ILE A 37 10.71 12.35 14.14
C ILE A 37 11.92 13.26 14.04
N VAL A 38 12.45 13.70 15.17
CA VAL A 38 13.64 14.54 15.22
C VAL A 38 14.85 13.84 14.63
N ALA A 39 15.08 12.57 15.00
CA ALA A 39 16.18 11.78 14.46
C ALA A 39 16.03 11.56 12.94
N LEU A 40 14.82 11.24 12.48
CA LEU A 40 14.52 11.07 11.05
C LEU A 40 14.71 12.39 10.27
N ALA A 41 14.28 13.52 10.83
CA ALA A 41 14.47 14.83 10.22
C ALA A 41 15.95 15.20 10.09
N ALA A 42 16.76 14.93 11.12
CA ALA A 42 18.21 15.13 11.08
C ALA A 42 18.88 14.25 10.03
N PHE A 43 18.52 12.96 9.97
CA PHE A 43 19.02 12.04 8.96
C PHE A 43 18.62 12.48 7.53
N LEU A 44 17.39 12.91 7.32
CA LEU A 44 16.92 13.42 6.03
C LEU A 44 17.63 14.71 5.61
N ALA A 45 17.96 15.60 6.57
CA ALA A 45 18.72 16.81 6.31
C ALA A 45 20.16 16.47 5.86
N ASP A 46 20.80 15.53 6.52
CA ASP A 46 22.13 15.02 6.14
C ASP A 46 22.10 14.33 4.78
N ALA A 47 21.16 13.43 4.59
CA ALA A 47 20.97 12.72 3.32
C ALA A 47 20.72 13.68 2.14
N THR A 48 19.99 14.79 2.33
CA THR A 48 19.77 15.78 1.26
C THR A 48 21.01 16.61 0.92
N GLY A 49 21.93 16.76 1.85
CA GLY A 49 23.22 17.42 1.62
C GLY A 49 24.28 16.53 0.94
N ALA A 50 24.09 15.21 0.97
CA ALA A 50 25.01 14.25 0.38
C ALA A 50 24.84 14.13 -1.14
N ASP A 51 25.77 13.44 -1.79
CA ASP A 51 25.73 13.15 -3.23
C ASP A 51 24.39 12.49 -3.62
N ARG A 52 23.74 13.02 -4.65
CA ARG A 52 22.42 12.57 -5.16
C ARG A 52 22.45 11.18 -5.76
N GLY A 53 23.61 10.66 -6.13
CA GLY A 53 23.76 9.31 -6.71
C GLY A 53 23.66 8.17 -5.69
N ILE A 54 23.73 8.45 -4.38
CA ILE A 54 23.75 7.43 -3.33
C ILE A 54 22.33 7.07 -2.92
N PRO A 55 21.93 5.78 -2.99
CA PRO A 55 20.65 5.30 -2.45
C PRO A 55 20.54 5.52 -0.94
N VAL A 56 19.32 5.74 -0.47
CA VAL A 56 19.02 5.84 0.98
C VAL A 56 18.11 4.71 1.39
N ILE A 57 18.48 4.03 2.47
CA ILE A 57 17.74 2.88 3.00
C ILE A 57 17.11 3.26 4.33
N PHE A 58 15.84 2.96 4.48
CA PHE A 58 15.07 3.11 5.71
C PHE A 58 14.57 1.75 6.19
N ASP A 59 14.75 1.49 7.48
CA ASP A 59 14.21 0.32 8.15
C ASP A 59 13.09 0.76 9.11
N ASP A 60 11.87 0.43 8.74
CA ASP A 60 10.61 0.74 9.45
C ASP A 60 10.54 2.18 10.02
N PRO A 61 10.63 3.20 9.15
CA PRO A 61 10.84 4.60 9.56
C PRO A 61 9.67 5.21 10.33
N ILE A 62 8.51 4.55 10.38
CA ILE A 62 7.30 5.06 11.05
C ILE A 62 6.92 4.28 12.31
N SER A 63 7.79 3.38 12.79
CA SER A 63 7.52 2.65 14.03
C SER A 63 7.32 3.63 15.20
N SER A 64 6.25 3.44 15.98
CA SER A 64 5.87 4.29 17.14
C SER A 64 5.48 5.74 16.79
N LEU A 65 5.12 6.04 15.54
CA LEU A 65 4.59 7.34 15.16
C LEU A 65 3.05 7.35 15.16
N ASP A 66 2.49 8.51 15.44
CA ASP A 66 1.07 8.78 15.23
C ASP A 66 0.75 8.88 13.73
N GLN A 67 -0.46 8.53 13.35
CA GLN A 67 -0.92 8.50 11.95
C GLN A 67 -0.65 9.82 11.20
N LEU A 68 -0.77 10.96 11.88
CA LEU A 68 -0.48 12.27 11.27
C LEU A 68 0.97 12.38 10.78
N TYR A 69 1.90 11.89 11.60
CA TYR A 69 3.32 11.89 11.27
C TYR A 69 3.68 10.81 10.25
N GLU A 70 3.01 9.65 10.28
CA GLU A 70 3.17 8.59 9.26
C GLU A 70 2.94 9.13 7.85
N GLU A 71 1.85 9.89 7.64
CA GLU A 71 1.55 10.51 6.34
C GLU A 71 2.60 11.56 5.94
N ALA A 72 3.06 12.37 6.88
CA ALA A 72 4.10 13.37 6.63
C ALA A 72 5.43 12.72 6.23
N VAL A 73 5.81 11.64 6.91
CA VAL A 73 6.99 10.84 6.58
C VAL A 73 6.86 10.23 5.19
N ALA A 74 5.73 9.60 4.87
CA ALA A 74 5.50 9.01 3.57
C ALA A 74 5.63 10.04 2.43
N ARG A 75 5.03 11.22 2.56
CA ARG A 75 5.19 12.33 1.59
C ARG A 75 6.64 12.77 1.46
N ARG A 76 7.37 12.86 2.58
CA ARG A 76 8.77 13.27 2.55
C ARG A 76 9.68 12.24 1.88
N LEU A 77 9.46 10.95 2.12
CA LEU A 77 10.20 9.86 1.47
C LEU A 77 9.96 9.85 -0.05
N VAL A 78 8.71 10.01 -0.47
CA VAL A 78 8.36 10.10 -1.91
C VAL A 78 8.98 11.36 -2.54
N SER A 79 9.00 12.49 -1.85
CA SER A 79 9.69 13.68 -2.35
C SER A 79 11.21 13.48 -2.47
N LEU A 80 11.83 12.76 -1.54
CA LEU A 80 13.26 12.42 -1.61
C LEU A 80 13.56 11.53 -2.83
N ALA A 81 12.61 10.66 -3.20
CA ALA A 81 12.75 9.74 -4.33
C ALA A 81 12.80 10.43 -5.71
N GLU A 82 12.48 11.72 -5.81
CA GLU A 82 12.73 12.51 -7.03
C GLU A 82 14.23 12.65 -7.35
N GLN A 83 15.07 12.61 -6.35
CA GLN A 83 16.47 12.96 -6.47
C GLN A 83 17.40 11.76 -6.39
N ARG A 84 16.91 10.64 -5.84
CA ARG A 84 17.70 9.43 -5.58
C ARG A 84 16.85 8.21 -5.37
N GLN A 85 17.44 7.04 -5.45
CA GLN A 85 16.75 5.81 -5.07
C GLN A 85 16.50 5.78 -3.56
N VAL A 86 15.25 5.52 -3.17
CA VAL A 86 14.82 5.33 -1.78
C VAL A 86 14.34 3.88 -1.62
N ILE A 87 14.94 3.16 -0.70
CA ILE A 87 14.57 1.78 -0.36
C ILE A 87 13.99 1.80 1.05
N VAL A 88 12.79 1.25 1.22
CA VAL A 88 12.10 1.20 2.51
C VAL A 88 11.78 -0.24 2.84
N PHE A 89 12.36 -0.75 3.93
CA PHE A 89 11.92 -2.00 4.55
C PHE A 89 10.87 -1.68 5.59
N THR A 90 9.76 -2.41 5.58
CA THR A 90 8.70 -2.27 6.58
C THR A 90 7.86 -3.54 6.67
N HIS A 91 7.35 -3.83 7.85
CA HIS A 91 6.32 -4.84 8.07
C HIS A 91 4.90 -4.23 8.14
N ARG A 92 4.78 -2.91 7.96
CA ARG A 92 3.51 -2.17 8.09
C ARG A 92 2.87 -1.94 6.74
N LEU A 93 1.71 -2.58 6.53
CA LEU A 93 0.89 -2.36 5.33
C LEU A 93 0.46 -0.90 5.19
N SER A 94 0.22 -0.20 6.32
CA SER A 94 -0.12 1.22 6.33
C SER A 94 0.93 2.08 5.62
N LEU A 95 2.23 1.87 5.91
CA LEU A 95 3.29 2.64 5.24
C LEU A 95 3.34 2.39 3.74
N MET A 96 3.20 1.13 3.31
CA MET A 96 3.15 0.80 1.89
C MET A 96 2.00 1.56 1.18
N VAL A 97 0.81 1.55 1.78
CA VAL A 97 -0.36 2.26 1.24
C VAL A 97 -0.13 3.77 1.23
N LEU A 98 0.43 4.34 2.30
CA LEU A 98 0.73 5.77 2.39
C LEU A 98 1.77 6.22 1.35
N LEU A 99 2.84 5.44 1.11
CA LEU A 99 3.83 5.72 0.07
C LEU A 99 3.21 5.73 -1.32
N ARG A 100 2.37 4.73 -1.65
CA ARG A 100 1.65 4.67 -2.91
C ARG A 100 0.69 5.84 -3.09
N ASN A 101 -0.06 6.19 -2.04
CA ASN A 101 -0.96 7.33 -2.07
C ASN A 101 -0.21 8.64 -2.24
N ALA A 102 0.89 8.84 -1.53
CA ALA A 102 1.74 10.03 -1.68
C ALA A 102 2.30 10.15 -3.11
N ALA A 103 2.75 9.05 -3.71
CA ALA A 103 3.22 9.04 -5.09
C ALA A 103 2.08 9.36 -6.08
N LYS A 104 0.87 8.82 -5.86
CA LYS A 104 -0.30 9.10 -6.70
C LYS A 104 -0.75 10.56 -6.60
N GLN A 105 -0.73 11.15 -5.39
CA GLN A 105 -1.08 12.56 -5.18
C GLN A 105 -0.17 13.55 -5.93
N ARG A 106 1.05 13.16 -6.26
CA ARG A 106 1.97 14.01 -7.02
C ARG A 106 1.44 14.36 -8.41
N ALA A 107 0.75 13.40 -9.06
CA ALA A 107 0.10 13.65 -10.36
C ALA A 107 -0.99 14.72 -10.25
N ASP A 108 -1.75 14.72 -9.15
CA ASP A 108 -2.81 15.73 -8.91
C ASP A 108 -2.23 17.14 -8.66
N LEU A 109 -1.01 17.19 -8.13
CA LEU A 109 -0.29 18.42 -7.83
C LEU A 109 0.63 18.87 -8.97
N ALA A 110 0.59 18.22 -10.14
CA ALA A 110 1.46 18.47 -11.30
C ALA A 110 2.96 18.42 -10.94
N LEU A 111 3.34 17.60 -9.97
CA LEU A 111 4.73 17.35 -9.57
C LEU A 111 5.33 16.20 -10.40
N PRO A 112 6.67 16.13 -10.52
CA PRO A 112 7.34 15.01 -11.19
C PRO A 112 6.87 13.65 -10.66
N PRO A 113 6.58 12.66 -11.54
CA PRO A 113 6.10 11.36 -11.12
C PRO A 113 7.20 10.59 -10.36
N VAL A 114 6.79 9.85 -9.34
CA VAL A 114 7.63 8.90 -8.60
C VAL A 114 6.98 7.53 -8.67
N GLU A 115 7.73 6.54 -9.13
CA GLU A 115 7.25 5.16 -9.18
C GLU A 115 7.55 4.45 -7.85
N VAL A 116 6.56 3.74 -7.32
CA VAL A 116 6.69 2.93 -6.12
C VAL A 116 6.53 1.46 -6.49
N THR A 117 7.66 0.74 -6.50
CA THR A 117 7.69 -0.72 -6.66
C THR A 117 7.66 -1.39 -5.29
N THR A 118 6.83 -2.40 -5.13
CA THR A 118 6.71 -3.17 -3.89
C THR A 118 7.18 -4.60 -4.13
N VAL A 119 8.03 -5.07 -3.23
CA VAL A 119 8.51 -6.47 -3.19
C VAL A 119 8.14 -7.03 -1.83
N ALA A 120 7.34 -8.09 -1.81
CA ALA A 120 7.05 -8.80 -0.57
C ALA A 120 8.24 -9.70 -0.21
N ILE A 121 8.61 -9.72 1.07
CA ILE A 121 9.67 -10.57 1.59
C ILE A 121 9.03 -11.63 2.48
N GLY A 122 9.11 -12.86 2.07
CA GLY A 122 8.49 -14.00 2.71
C GLY A 122 9.50 -14.97 3.34
N ARG A 123 8.95 -16.10 3.74
CA ARG A 123 9.69 -17.26 4.23
C ARG A 123 9.38 -18.46 3.34
N ASP A 124 10.41 -19.19 2.92
CA ASP A 124 10.26 -20.46 2.24
C ASP A 124 10.95 -21.55 3.09
N GLY A 125 10.14 -22.38 3.73
CA GLY A 125 10.62 -23.40 4.66
C GLY A 125 11.49 -22.83 5.78
N ALA A 126 12.76 -23.21 5.82
CA ALA A 126 13.76 -22.74 6.77
C ALA A 126 14.42 -21.40 6.36
N SER A 127 14.28 -21.00 5.09
CA SER A 127 14.89 -19.80 4.54
C SER A 127 13.97 -18.59 4.79
N THR A 128 14.52 -17.55 5.41
CA THR A 128 13.86 -16.26 5.61
C THR A 128 14.41 -15.22 4.64
N GLY A 129 13.67 -14.16 4.38
CA GLY A 129 14.14 -13.07 3.53
C GLY A 129 14.02 -13.35 2.03
N MET A 130 13.21 -14.31 1.62
CA MET A 130 12.98 -14.63 0.21
C MET A 130 12.07 -13.61 -0.44
N PRO A 131 12.54 -12.85 -1.44
CA PRO A 131 11.68 -11.91 -2.15
C PRO A 131 10.62 -12.68 -2.94
N THR A 132 9.37 -12.27 -2.81
CA THR A 132 8.26 -12.79 -3.59
C THR A 132 7.67 -11.66 -4.43
N THR A 133 7.35 -11.96 -5.66
CA THR A 133 6.73 -10.99 -6.58
C THR A 133 5.22 -10.87 -6.39
N ILE A 134 4.62 -11.69 -5.50
CA ILE A 134 3.19 -11.92 -5.50
C ILE A 134 2.64 -11.85 -4.08
N ASP A 135 2.15 -10.66 -3.76
CA ASP A 135 1.26 -10.45 -2.64
C ASP A 135 0.00 -9.73 -3.16
N ALA A 136 -1.17 -10.36 -3.00
CA ALA A 136 -2.45 -9.79 -3.42
C ALA A 136 -2.70 -8.41 -2.80
N PHE A 137 -2.18 -8.16 -1.58
CA PHE A 137 -2.25 -6.85 -0.94
C PHE A 137 -1.37 -5.81 -1.62
N SER A 138 -0.30 -6.20 -2.28
CA SER A 138 0.63 -5.28 -2.91
C SER A 138 0.28 -4.93 -4.36
N LEU A 139 -0.45 -5.79 -5.08
CA LEU A 139 -0.81 -5.60 -6.47
C LEU A 139 -2.03 -4.67 -6.62
N LYS A 140 -2.10 -3.94 -7.73
CA LYS A 140 -3.37 -3.31 -8.16
C LYS A 140 -4.39 -4.41 -8.45
N PRO A 141 -5.71 -4.20 -8.21
CA PRO A 141 -6.73 -5.24 -8.42
C PRO A 141 -6.63 -5.91 -9.78
N LYS A 142 -6.59 -5.15 -10.86
CA LYS A 142 -6.46 -5.68 -12.22
C LYS A 142 -5.26 -6.62 -12.38
N THR A 143 -4.07 -6.18 -11.97
CA THR A 143 -2.84 -6.98 -12.05
C THR A 143 -2.93 -8.24 -11.18
N GLY A 144 -3.53 -8.13 -10.00
CA GLY A 144 -3.74 -9.27 -9.12
C GLY A 144 -4.67 -10.33 -9.74
N PHE A 145 -5.78 -9.91 -10.36
CA PHE A 145 -6.67 -10.82 -11.08
C PHE A 145 -6.00 -11.46 -12.31
N GLU A 146 -5.24 -10.71 -13.10
CA GLU A 146 -4.44 -11.24 -14.22
C GLU A 146 -3.46 -12.30 -13.73
N HIS A 147 -2.85 -12.09 -12.55
CA HIS A 147 -1.96 -13.06 -11.94
C HIS A 147 -2.70 -14.34 -11.53
N ILE A 148 -3.86 -14.27 -10.85
CA ILE A 148 -4.67 -15.45 -10.53
C ILE A 148 -5.02 -16.17 -11.81
N LYS A 149 -5.47 -15.47 -12.85
CA LYS A 149 -5.80 -16.05 -14.16
C LYS A 149 -4.65 -16.87 -14.75
N SER A 150 -3.45 -16.32 -14.72
CA SER A 150 -2.26 -17.01 -15.27
C SER A 150 -1.88 -18.25 -14.46
N SER A 151 -2.04 -18.22 -13.14
CA SER A 151 -1.65 -19.34 -12.26
C SER A 151 -2.61 -20.53 -12.32
N ILE A 152 -3.89 -20.31 -12.67
CA ILE A 152 -4.91 -21.39 -12.75
C ILE A 152 -4.51 -22.50 -13.72
N VAL A 153 -3.83 -22.18 -14.82
CA VAL A 153 -3.34 -23.20 -15.78
C VAL A 153 -2.36 -24.17 -15.12
N GLY A 154 -1.47 -23.66 -14.28
CA GLY A 154 -0.54 -24.49 -13.49
C GLY A 154 -1.26 -25.30 -12.41
N ILE A 155 -2.25 -24.69 -11.74
CA ILE A 155 -3.06 -25.33 -10.69
C ILE A 155 -3.82 -26.54 -11.22
N LYS A 156 -4.39 -26.45 -12.42
CA LYS A 156 -5.11 -27.56 -13.06
C LYS A 156 -4.27 -28.82 -13.28
N LYS A 157 -2.96 -28.68 -13.42
CA LYS A 157 -2.02 -29.76 -13.69
C LYS A 157 -1.50 -30.45 -12.42
N GLN A 158 -1.84 -29.93 -11.23
CA GLN A 158 -1.37 -30.48 -9.96
C GLN A 158 -2.23 -31.68 -9.51
N ASP A 159 -1.65 -32.49 -8.63
CA ASP A 159 -2.37 -33.56 -7.94
C ASP A 159 -3.57 -32.99 -7.16
N PRO A 160 -4.64 -33.78 -6.95
CA PRO A 160 -5.88 -33.29 -6.33
C PRO A 160 -5.67 -32.55 -5.01
N ASP A 161 -4.82 -33.05 -4.11
CA ASP A 161 -4.59 -32.45 -2.80
C ASP A 161 -3.83 -31.11 -2.91
N VAL A 162 -2.77 -31.07 -3.72
CA VAL A 162 -2.00 -29.85 -3.99
C VAL A 162 -2.86 -28.84 -4.70
N ARG A 163 -3.67 -29.27 -5.66
CA ARG A 163 -4.61 -28.43 -6.38
C ARG A 163 -5.61 -27.77 -5.44
N ALA A 164 -6.17 -28.54 -4.49
CA ALA A 164 -7.12 -28.00 -3.51
C ALA A 164 -6.49 -26.90 -2.65
N ILE A 165 -5.26 -27.10 -2.17
CA ILE A 165 -4.53 -26.09 -1.37
C ILE A 165 -4.28 -24.81 -2.19
N LEU A 166 -3.77 -24.96 -3.41
CA LEU A 166 -3.47 -23.80 -4.27
C LEU A 166 -4.75 -23.07 -4.69
N LEU A 167 -5.82 -23.81 -4.94
CA LEU A 167 -7.11 -23.21 -5.29
C LEU A 167 -7.71 -22.43 -4.11
N LYS A 168 -7.62 -22.97 -2.88
CA LYS A 168 -8.04 -22.28 -1.67
C LYS A 168 -7.28 -20.96 -1.46
N ALA A 169 -5.96 -20.98 -1.63
CA ALA A 169 -5.13 -19.78 -1.57
C ALA A 169 -5.52 -18.76 -2.65
N SER A 170 -5.81 -19.23 -3.87
CA SER A 170 -6.26 -18.36 -4.97
C SER A 170 -7.63 -17.75 -4.68
N CYS A 171 -8.55 -18.47 -4.03
CA CYS A 171 -9.85 -17.96 -3.62
C CYS A 171 -9.72 -16.86 -2.53
N SER A 172 -8.84 -17.06 -1.55
CA SER A 172 -8.54 -16.03 -0.55
C SER A 172 -7.96 -14.76 -1.22
N ASN A 173 -6.98 -14.92 -2.10
CA ASN A 173 -6.42 -13.79 -2.86
C ASN A 173 -7.48 -13.10 -3.73
N PHE A 174 -8.36 -13.85 -4.37
CA PHE A 174 -9.48 -13.31 -5.16
C PHE A 174 -10.38 -12.42 -4.28
N ARG A 175 -10.75 -12.90 -3.11
CA ARG A 175 -11.58 -12.14 -2.15
C ARG A 175 -10.92 -10.82 -1.74
N ILE A 176 -9.63 -10.85 -1.42
CA ILE A 176 -8.85 -9.65 -1.09
C ILE A 176 -8.86 -8.66 -2.26
N LEU A 177 -8.69 -9.14 -3.48
CA LEU A 177 -8.70 -8.29 -4.67
C LEU A 177 -10.09 -7.69 -4.95
N VAL A 178 -11.19 -8.40 -4.68
CA VAL A 178 -12.54 -7.83 -4.76
C VAL A 178 -12.70 -6.69 -3.77
N GLU A 179 -12.29 -6.85 -2.51
CA GLU A 179 -12.31 -5.76 -1.52
C GLU A 179 -11.51 -4.55 -1.98
N ARG A 180 -10.33 -4.78 -2.52
CA ARG A 180 -9.51 -3.69 -3.05
C ARG A 180 -10.12 -3.02 -4.27
N SER A 181 -10.84 -3.77 -5.12
CA SER A 181 -11.59 -3.19 -6.23
C SER A 181 -12.70 -2.26 -5.77
N VAL A 182 -13.29 -2.52 -4.59
CA VAL A 182 -14.24 -1.57 -3.99
C VAL A 182 -13.54 -0.24 -3.66
N GLU A 183 -12.36 -0.28 -3.08
CA GLU A 183 -11.63 0.96 -2.73
C GLU A 183 -11.06 1.69 -3.95
N ASP A 184 -10.35 0.96 -4.81
CA ASP A 184 -9.55 1.54 -5.89
C ASP A 184 -10.38 1.87 -7.14
N ASP A 185 -11.34 0.99 -7.48
CA ASP A 185 -12.17 1.11 -8.69
C ASP A 185 -13.54 1.69 -8.34
N LEU A 186 -14.42 0.96 -7.65
CA LEU A 186 -15.81 1.36 -7.38
C LEU A 186 -15.89 2.71 -6.67
N CYS A 187 -15.17 2.89 -5.56
CA CYS A 187 -15.10 4.15 -4.83
C CYS A 187 -14.07 5.12 -5.42
N SER A 188 -13.41 4.77 -6.52
CA SER A 188 -12.42 5.61 -7.22
C SER A 188 -11.33 6.18 -6.29
N GLY A 189 -11.03 5.50 -5.19
CA GLY A 189 -10.07 5.94 -4.17
C GLY A 189 -10.50 7.22 -3.42
N VAL A 190 -11.79 7.54 -3.37
CA VAL A 190 -12.34 8.63 -2.53
C VAL A 190 -12.02 8.35 -1.06
N ILE A 191 -12.31 7.15 -0.61
CA ILE A 191 -11.92 6.64 0.71
C ILE A 191 -10.94 5.48 0.48
N ASN A 192 -9.86 5.46 1.22
CA ASN A 192 -8.87 4.40 1.16
C ASN A 192 -8.45 4.03 2.58
N ARG A 193 -8.29 2.72 2.88
CA ARG A 193 -7.79 2.26 4.18
C ARG A 193 -6.46 2.94 4.49
N PHE A 194 -6.23 3.22 5.76
CA PHE A 194 -5.02 3.87 6.28
C PHE A 194 -4.78 5.31 5.82
N ARG A 195 -5.68 5.93 5.05
CA ARG A 195 -5.63 7.35 4.70
C ARG A 195 -6.67 8.12 5.53
N ARG A 196 -6.24 9.17 6.22
CA ARG A 196 -7.14 10.05 7.00
C ARG A 196 -7.98 10.95 6.11
N GLU A 197 -7.40 11.41 5.02
CA GLU A 197 -8.04 12.36 4.12
C GLU A 197 -9.00 11.65 3.17
N VAL A 198 -10.20 12.19 3.04
CA VAL A 198 -11.15 11.84 1.98
C VAL A 198 -10.78 12.65 0.74
N ARG A 199 -10.51 11.97 -0.35
CA ARG A 199 -10.15 12.61 -1.61
C ARG A 199 -11.43 12.99 -2.36
N THR A 200 -11.60 14.27 -2.65
CA THR A 200 -12.80 14.77 -3.33
C THR A 200 -12.50 15.34 -4.72
N LEU A 201 -11.31 15.92 -4.89
CA LEU A 201 -10.93 16.62 -6.12
C LEU A 201 -10.83 15.66 -7.29
N ASN A 202 -11.60 15.91 -8.35
CA ASN A 202 -11.63 15.16 -9.61
C ASN A 202 -12.01 13.67 -9.49
N VAL A 203 -12.53 13.23 -8.33
CA VAL A 203 -12.89 11.81 -8.13
C VAL A 203 -14.35 11.61 -7.70
N LEU A 204 -15.00 12.59 -7.06
CA LEU A 204 -16.40 12.44 -6.63
C LEU A 204 -17.35 12.22 -7.80
N GLN A 205 -17.13 12.91 -8.92
CA GLN A 205 -17.96 12.75 -10.13
C GLN A 205 -17.92 11.31 -10.68
N ARG A 206 -16.83 10.61 -10.48
CA ARG A 206 -16.67 9.21 -10.89
C ARG A 206 -17.67 8.27 -10.20
N LEU A 207 -18.13 8.63 -8.99
CA LEU A 207 -19.11 7.85 -8.24
C LEU A 207 -20.49 7.84 -8.90
N HIS A 208 -20.80 8.79 -9.79
CA HIS A 208 -22.04 8.77 -10.59
C HIS A 208 -22.13 7.59 -11.57
N ALA A 209 -21.00 6.92 -11.83
CA ALA A 209 -20.98 5.74 -12.69
C ALA A 209 -21.48 4.46 -11.99
N ILE A 210 -21.64 4.49 -10.66
CA ILE A 210 -22.07 3.32 -9.87
C ILE A 210 -23.53 3.01 -10.18
N THR A 211 -23.78 1.75 -10.52
CA THR A 211 -25.12 1.22 -10.80
C THR A 211 -25.53 0.14 -9.80
N ALA A 212 -26.81 -0.24 -9.81
CA ALA A 212 -27.28 -1.36 -9.00
C ALA A 212 -26.60 -2.69 -9.38
N ASP A 213 -26.30 -2.87 -10.66
CA ASP A 213 -25.65 -4.08 -11.18
C ASP A 213 -24.21 -4.19 -10.69
N ASP A 214 -23.45 -3.07 -10.59
CA ASP A 214 -22.13 -3.05 -10.01
C ASP A 214 -22.17 -3.50 -8.54
N CYS A 215 -23.11 -2.98 -7.77
CA CYS A 215 -23.30 -3.36 -6.37
C CYS A 215 -23.69 -4.84 -6.23
N ALA A 216 -24.58 -5.33 -7.08
CA ALA A 216 -25.00 -6.73 -7.08
C ALA A 216 -23.84 -7.68 -7.41
N LEU A 217 -23.04 -7.35 -8.42
CA LEU A 217 -21.86 -8.12 -8.80
C LEU A 217 -20.86 -8.20 -7.64
N ILE A 218 -20.47 -7.06 -7.10
CA ILE A 218 -19.51 -7.01 -5.98
C ILE A 218 -20.04 -7.82 -4.79
N ASN A 219 -21.30 -7.62 -4.40
CA ASN A 219 -21.91 -8.36 -3.28
C ASN A 219 -21.93 -9.87 -3.54
N SER A 220 -22.21 -10.31 -4.76
CA SER A 220 -22.23 -11.73 -5.11
C SER A 220 -20.83 -12.36 -4.98
N MET A 221 -19.80 -11.67 -5.51
CA MET A 221 -18.40 -12.13 -5.42
C MET A 221 -17.92 -12.14 -3.96
N MET A 222 -18.23 -11.09 -3.19
CA MET A 222 -17.91 -11.00 -1.77
C MET A 222 -18.54 -12.13 -0.97
N THR A 223 -19.79 -12.47 -1.22
CA THR A 223 -20.52 -13.55 -0.55
C THR A 223 -19.96 -14.91 -0.94
N LYS A 224 -19.79 -15.16 -2.24
CA LYS A 224 -19.27 -16.43 -2.78
C LYS A 224 -17.90 -16.82 -2.17
N TYR A 225 -17.04 -15.85 -1.98
CA TYR A 225 -15.67 -16.08 -1.50
C TYR A 225 -15.45 -15.76 -0.01
N SER A 226 -16.50 -15.43 0.74
CA SER A 226 -16.41 -15.07 2.17
C SER A 226 -15.82 -16.16 3.06
N ALA A 227 -16.09 -17.43 2.76
CA ALA A 227 -15.65 -18.58 3.52
C ALA A 227 -14.12 -18.78 3.52
N PHE A 228 -13.38 -18.12 2.64
CA PHE A 228 -11.94 -18.31 2.49
C PHE A 228 -11.10 -17.36 3.38
N GLU A 229 -11.71 -16.36 3.99
CA GLU A 229 -11.04 -15.37 4.86
C GLU A 229 -11.21 -15.65 6.36
N HIS A 230 -12.30 -16.30 6.73
CA HIS A 230 -12.58 -16.59 8.13
C HIS A 230 -12.22 -18.04 8.45
N SER A 231 -11.49 -18.26 9.56
CA SER A 231 -11.27 -19.59 10.11
C SER A 231 -12.63 -20.18 10.51
N GLN A 232 -13.24 -20.94 9.61
CA GLN A 232 -14.46 -21.68 9.90
C GLN A 232 -14.11 -22.85 10.81
N SER A 233 -15.01 -23.17 11.75
CA SER A 233 -14.90 -24.38 12.55
C SER A 233 -14.76 -25.60 11.64
N MET A 234 -13.95 -26.56 12.03
CA MET A 234 -13.64 -27.76 11.23
C MET A 234 -14.86 -28.66 10.94
N GLU A 235 -16.05 -28.25 11.33
CA GLU A 235 -17.29 -29.05 11.26
C GLU A 235 -17.99 -28.97 9.90
N THR A 236 -17.68 -27.99 9.05
CA THR A 236 -18.31 -27.87 7.73
C THR A 236 -17.26 -27.89 6.63
N PRO A 237 -17.35 -28.83 5.66
CA PRO A 237 -16.46 -28.82 4.50
C PRO A 237 -16.64 -27.50 3.74
N THR A 238 -15.55 -26.73 3.63
CA THR A 238 -15.59 -25.51 2.83
C THR A 238 -15.75 -25.91 1.36
N TRP A 239 -16.84 -25.46 0.74
CA TRP A 239 -17.00 -25.61 -0.71
C TRP A 239 -15.84 -24.94 -1.43
N LEU A 240 -15.26 -25.63 -2.38
CA LEU A 240 -14.15 -25.15 -3.18
C LEU A 240 -14.61 -25.10 -4.65
N PRO A 241 -14.53 -23.94 -5.33
CA PRO A 241 -14.95 -23.83 -6.72
C PRO A 241 -14.04 -24.68 -7.61
N ALA A 242 -14.57 -25.14 -8.75
CA ALA A 242 -13.71 -25.72 -9.77
C ALA A 242 -12.74 -24.66 -10.33
N PRO A 243 -11.54 -25.03 -10.81
CA PRO A 243 -10.61 -24.08 -11.40
C PRO A 243 -11.20 -23.26 -12.53
N ASP A 244 -12.08 -23.83 -13.35
CA ASP A 244 -12.77 -23.13 -14.44
C ASP A 244 -13.81 -22.14 -13.94
N GLU A 245 -14.43 -22.40 -12.81
CA GLU A 245 -15.38 -21.49 -12.16
C GLU A 245 -14.65 -20.28 -11.60
N LEU A 246 -13.54 -20.47 -10.87
CA LEU A 246 -12.71 -19.38 -10.41
C LEU A 246 -12.17 -18.54 -11.59
N LEU A 247 -11.78 -19.20 -12.68
CA LEU A 247 -11.33 -18.52 -13.91
C LEU A 247 -12.42 -17.63 -14.51
N ALA A 248 -13.66 -18.11 -14.54
CA ALA A 248 -14.81 -17.34 -15.03
C ALA A 248 -15.06 -16.11 -14.14
N ASP A 249 -15.03 -16.27 -12.83
CA ASP A 249 -15.20 -15.16 -11.87
C ASP A 249 -14.07 -14.13 -11.98
N VAL A 250 -12.83 -14.57 -12.15
CA VAL A 250 -11.69 -13.68 -12.41
C VAL A 250 -11.90 -12.89 -13.69
N GLN A 251 -12.35 -13.55 -14.77
CA GLN A 251 -12.62 -12.86 -16.04
C GLN A 251 -13.75 -11.84 -15.87
N THR A 252 -14.82 -12.21 -15.17
CA THR A 252 -15.94 -11.30 -14.86
C THR A 252 -15.44 -10.04 -14.14
N MET A 253 -14.57 -10.18 -13.14
CA MET A 253 -14.01 -9.03 -12.43
C MET A 253 -13.10 -8.17 -13.32
N LEU A 254 -12.29 -8.78 -14.18
CA LEU A 254 -11.43 -8.04 -15.13
C LEU A 254 -12.26 -7.23 -16.13
N ASP A 255 -13.32 -7.81 -16.66
CA ASP A 255 -14.22 -7.15 -17.62
C ASP A 255 -14.99 -6.03 -16.92
N TRP A 256 -15.47 -6.26 -15.70
CA TRP A 256 -16.11 -5.24 -14.89
C TRP A 256 -15.18 -4.06 -14.58
N ILE A 257 -13.93 -4.29 -14.14
CA ILE A 257 -12.96 -3.23 -13.87
C ILE A 257 -12.75 -2.35 -15.11
N LYS A 258 -12.63 -2.98 -16.27
CA LYS A 258 -12.43 -2.27 -17.54
C LYS A 258 -13.64 -1.40 -17.89
N ASP A 259 -14.84 -1.97 -17.83
CA ASP A 259 -16.08 -1.28 -18.13
C ASP A 259 -16.37 -0.14 -17.16
N PHE A 260 -16.31 -0.45 -15.85
CA PHE A 260 -16.55 0.52 -14.79
C PHE A 260 -15.61 1.72 -14.88
N ASN A 261 -14.29 1.50 -15.05
CA ASN A 261 -13.33 2.59 -15.17
C ASN A 261 -13.63 3.46 -16.40
N GLY A 262 -14.06 2.88 -17.52
CA GLY A 262 -14.47 3.64 -18.70
C GLY A 262 -15.69 4.53 -18.41
N ARG A 263 -16.72 4.01 -17.74
CA ARG A 263 -17.93 4.77 -17.33
C ARG A 263 -17.57 5.87 -16.30
N ALA A 264 -16.71 5.55 -15.33
CA ALA A 264 -16.27 6.48 -14.32
C ALA A 264 -15.43 7.64 -14.89
N GLU A 265 -14.60 7.37 -15.89
CA GLU A 265 -13.86 8.41 -16.62
C GLU A 265 -14.78 9.31 -17.45
N ALA A 266 -15.81 8.73 -18.06
CA ALA A 266 -16.81 9.49 -18.81
C ALA A 266 -17.62 10.40 -17.86
N ALA A 267 -18.03 9.90 -16.70
CA ALA A 267 -18.76 10.67 -15.69
C ALA A 267 -17.93 11.82 -15.08
N ALA A 268 -16.61 11.71 -15.08
CA ALA A 268 -15.72 12.73 -14.53
C ALA A 268 -15.43 13.89 -15.51
N LYS A 269 -15.77 13.72 -16.80
CA LYS A 269 -15.58 14.81 -17.79
C LYS A 269 -16.62 15.90 -17.52
N PRO A 270 -16.21 17.18 -17.41
CA PRO A 270 -17.17 18.26 -17.30
C PRO A 270 -18.07 18.24 -18.54
N ASN A 271 -19.39 18.37 -18.31
CA ASN A 271 -20.33 18.58 -19.40
C ASN A 271 -19.90 19.86 -20.14
N SER A 272 -19.43 19.71 -21.38
CA SER A 272 -19.07 20.81 -22.29
C SER A 272 -20.32 21.58 -22.75
#